data_2e3a645adcdb3c9b352f04f5ee7162fa
#
_entry.id   2e3a645adcdb3c9b352f04f5ee7162fa
#
_cell.length_a   1.000
_cell.length_b   1.000
_cell.length_c   1.000
_cell.angle_alpha   90.00
_cell.angle_beta   90.00
_cell.angle_gamma   90.00
#
_symmetry.space_group_name_H-M   'P 1'
#
loop_
_entity.id
_entity.type
_entity.pdbx_description
1 polymer ?
#
loop_
_entity_poly.entity_id
_entity_poly.type
_entity_poly.pdbx_seq_one_letter_code
_entity_poly.pdbx_strand_id
1 'polypeptide(L)'
;MDIKEYMAKQGEKPLDTIPADGGFCSIFRTIGCVGDSLSSGEFETLNSENLQGWHDFYEYSWGQFMARTLGSKVINFSRGGMTAECFVKTFSEKCGYYDRENLCQCYILALGVNDIGDGSHLGTLDDMGTGEDTFAAYYSRIIIDMKRNNPNAKFFLMTIPKSDADEKRSTLEDKHAELIYGIAEKYKNCYVLDFRKYAPVYDAEFKRNFYLRGHLNPAGYALTAKMVMAYIDYIIRNNPEDFRQVGFIGTQYYDENYK
;
A
#
# COMPACT_ATOMS: atom_id res chain seq x y z
N MET A 1 -6.66 33.46 -7.69
CA MET A 1 -6.11 32.14 -7.43
C MET A 1 -5.98 31.42 -8.79
N ASP A 2 -4.78 31.01 -9.17
CA ASP A 2 -4.59 30.24 -10.42
C ASP A 2 -4.75 28.76 -10.07
N ILE A 3 -5.64 28.06 -10.75
CA ILE A 3 -5.88 26.63 -10.56
C ILE A 3 -4.61 25.79 -10.86
N LYS A 4 -3.72 26.29 -11.69
CA LYS A 4 -2.45 25.64 -12.01
C LYS A 4 -1.54 25.47 -10.79
N GLU A 5 -1.71 26.25 -9.74
CA GLU A 5 -0.96 26.12 -8.49
C GLU A 5 -1.33 24.82 -7.74
N TYR A 6 -2.51 24.27 -8.02
CA TYR A 6 -3.04 23.04 -7.39
C TYR A 6 -2.82 21.78 -8.27
N MET A 7 -2.35 21.96 -9.49
CA MET A 7 -2.01 20.85 -10.36
C MET A 7 -0.52 20.50 -10.23
N ALA A 8 -0.15 19.31 -10.69
CA ALA A 8 1.26 18.91 -10.71
C ALA A 8 2.09 19.87 -11.55
N LYS A 9 3.24 20.28 -11.03
CA LYS A 9 4.17 21.17 -11.72
C LYS A 9 5.05 20.37 -12.69
N GLN A 10 5.48 21.01 -13.78
CA GLN A 10 6.40 20.38 -14.71
C GLN A 10 7.71 19.97 -13.99
N GLY A 11 8.08 18.69 -14.07
CA GLY A 11 9.28 18.15 -13.45
C GLY A 11 9.16 17.82 -11.97
N GLU A 12 8.00 18.07 -11.34
CA GLU A 12 7.73 17.66 -9.96
C GLU A 12 7.79 16.13 -9.84
N LYS A 13 8.42 15.64 -8.77
CA LYS A 13 8.45 14.22 -8.40
C LYS A 13 7.49 13.92 -7.25
N PRO A 14 7.06 12.66 -7.08
CA PRO A 14 6.02 12.30 -6.11
C PRO A 14 6.22 12.75 -4.67
N LEU A 15 7.46 12.85 -4.21
CA LEU A 15 7.77 13.19 -2.81
C LEU A 15 8.48 14.55 -2.65
N ASP A 16 8.53 15.38 -3.71
CA ASP A 16 9.10 16.72 -3.63
C ASP A 16 8.25 17.64 -2.73
N THR A 17 6.96 17.37 -2.61
CA THR A 17 6.03 18.09 -1.74
C THR A 17 5.30 17.11 -0.83
N ILE A 18 5.34 17.36 0.49
CA ILE A 18 4.60 16.58 1.49
C ILE A 18 3.54 17.50 2.11
N PRO A 19 2.28 17.43 1.64
CA PRO A 19 1.21 18.27 2.20
C PRO A 19 0.92 17.89 3.64
N ALA A 20 0.78 18.90 4.52
CA ALA A 20 0.62 18.69 5.96
C ALA A 20 -0.70 17.98 6.31
N ASP A 21 -1.74 18.21 5.52
CA ASP A 21 -3.10 17.66 5.65
C ASP A 21 -3.37 16.44 4.76
N GLY A 22 -2.33 15.92 4.07
CA GLY A 22 -2.44 14.83 3.11
C GLY A 22 -2.97 15.23 1.73
N GLY A 23 -3.20 16.53 1.47
CA GLY A 23 -3.60 17.05 0.18
C GLY A 23 -4.85 16.38 -0.40
N PHE A 24 -4.87 16.15 -1.71
CA PHE A 24 -6.00 15.50 -2.38
C PHE A 24 -6.23 14.02 -2.00
N CYS A 25 -5.32 13.38 -1.25
CA CYS A 25 -5.61 12.07 -0.67
C CYS A 25 -6.88 12.10 0.20
N SER A 26 -7.23 13.26 0.75
CA SER A 26 -8.41 13.50 1.58
C SER A 26 -9.77 13.30 0.88
N ILE A 27 -9.80 13.14 -0.45
CA ILE A 27 -11.05 12.79 -1.17
C ILE A 27 -11.56 11.39 -0.81
N PHE A 28 -10.67 10.50 -0.35
CA PHE A 28 -11.04 9.16 0.09
C PHE A 28 -11.50 9.16 1.54
N ARG A 29 -12.77 8.83 1.77
CA ARG A 29 -13.36 8.73 3.11
C ARG A 29 -13.22 7.35 3.72
N THR A 30 -13.00 6.33 2.86
CA THR A 30 -12.76 4.95 3.27
C THR A 30 -11.56 4.39 2.51
N ILE A 31 -10.57 3.85 3.23
CA ILE A 31 -9.29 3.36 2.71
C ILE A 31 -9.01 1.98 3.30
N GLY A 32 -8.75 0.98 2.46
CA GLY A 32 -8.31 -0.34 2.87
C GLY A 32 -6.78 -0.48 2.75
N CYS A 33 -6.12 -0.96 3.79
CA CYS A 33 -4.68 -1.23 3.78
C CYS A 33 -4.45 -2.74 3.77
N VAL A 34 -3.90 -3.27 2.67
CA VAL A 34 -3.53 -4.67 2.50
C VAL A 34 -2.02 -4.77 2.53
N GLY A 35 -1.46 -5.52 3.47
CA GLY A 35 -0.01 -5.62 3.60
C GLY A 35 0.45 -6.63 4.65
N ASP A 36 1.70 -6.52 4.97
CA ASP A 36 2.40 -7.36 5.95
C ASP A 36 2.61 -6.64 7.29
N SER A 37 3.66 -7.04 8.04
CA SER A 37 4.05 -6.45 9.32
C SER A 37 4.32 -4.94 9.25
N LEU A 38 4.86 -4.45 8.14
CA LEU A 38 5.13 -3.01 7.95
C LEU A 38 3.85 -2.20 7.75
N SER A 39 2.72 -2.87 7.47
CA SER A 39 1.40 -2.24 7.30
C SER A 39 0.49 -2.45 8.50
N SER A 40 0.66 -3.55 9.25
CA SER A 40 -0.14 -3.84 10.45
C SER A 40 0.24 -3.00 11.66
N GLY A 41 1.40 -2.34 11.63
CA GLY A 41 1.93 -1.61 12.78
C GLY A 41 2.69 -2.52 13.74
N GLU A 42 3.37 -3.54 13.22
CA GLU A 42 4.11 -4.49 14.04
C GLU A 42 5.35 -3.84 14.68
N PHE A 43 5.51 -4.07 15.96
CA PHE A 43 6.72 -3.76 16.73
C PHE A 43 7.45 -5.01 17.14
N GLU A 44 8.76 -4.94 17.08
CA GLU A 44 9.65 -5.99 17.50
C GLU A 44 10.26 -5.63 18.86
N THR A 45 10.07 -6.48 19.88
CA THR A 45 10.54 -6.25 21.25
C THR A 45 11.46 -7.37 21.72
N LEU A 46 12.24 -7.09 22.77
CA LEU A 46 12.92 -8.11 23.56
C LEU A 46 12.39 -8.08 24.99
N ASN A 47 12.16 -9.25 25.58
CA ASN A 47 11.91 -9.36 27.01
C ASN A 47 13.24 -9.37 27.81
N SER A 48 13.15 -9.49 29.14
CA SER A 48 14.29 -9.54 30.04
C SER A 48 15.25 -10.73 29.80
N GLU A 49 14.79 -11.76 29.08
CA GLU A 49 15.56 -12.95 28.71
C GLU A 49 16.13 -12.85 27.28
N ASN A 50 16.04 -11.68 26.65
CA ASN A 50 16.38 -11.44 25.25
C ASN A 50 15.56 -12.29 24.24
N LEU A 51 14.39 -12.76 24.63
CA LEU A 51 13.47 -13.43 23.71
C LEU A 51 12.74 -12.38 22.88
N GLN A 52 12.75 -12.61 21.58
CA GLN A 52 12.13 -11.74 20.60
C GLN A 52 10.61 -11.94 20.61
N GLY A 53 9.87 -10.84 20.57
CA GLY A 53 8.42 -10.83 20.42
C GLY A 53 7.98 -9.87 19.33
N TRP A 54 6.91 -10.21 18.63
CA TRP A 54 6.28 -9.40 17.59
C TRP A 54 4.86 -9.04 18.02
N HIS A 55 4.51 -7.76 17.85
CA HIS A 55 3.24 -7.22 18.34
C HIS A 55 2.63 -6.29 17.30
N ASP A 56 1.49 -6.66 16.75
CA ASP A 56 0.69 -5.81 15.86
C ASP A 56 -0.02 -4.73 16.68
N PHE A 57 0.53 -3.52 16.70
CA PHE A 57 -0.10 -2.33 17.28
C PHE A 57 -0.71 -1.48 16.19
N TYR A 58 -1.87 -1.86 15.69
CA TYR A 58 -2.55 -1.19 14.58
C TYR A 58 -2.65 0.32 14.75
N GLU A 59 -2.85 0.82 15.97
CA GLU A 59 -2.93 2.27 16.27
C GLU A 59 -1.69 3.06 15.84
N TYR A 60 -0.54 2.40 15.69
CA TYR A 60 0.71 2.96 15.21
C TYR A 60 1.00 2.63 13.75
N SER A 61 0.15 1.88 13.06
CA SER A 61 0.33 1.63 11.63
C SER A 61 0.29 2.94 10.83
N TRP A 62 0.99 2.95 9.69
CA TRP A 62 0.92 4.11 8.78
C TRP A 62 -0.53 4.39 8.32
N GLY A 63 -1.36 3.36 8.18
CA GLY A 63 -2.79 3.54 7.87
C GLY A 63 -3.54 4.33 8.94
N GLN A 64 -3.26 4.11 10.23
CA GLN A 64 -3.87 4.88 11.32
C GLN A 64 -3.33 6.32 11.44
N PHE A 65 -2.06 6.55 11.08
CA PHE A 65 -1.57 7.92 10.92
C PHE A 65 -2.30 8.64 9.79
N MET A 66 -2.54 7.98 8.65
CA MET A 66 -3.37 8.54 7.57
C MET A 66 -4.80 8.83 8.05
N ALA A 67 -5.44 7.87 8.75
CA ALA A 67 -6.80 8.05 9.27
C ALA A 67 -6.93 9.31 10.12
N ARG A 68 -5.99 9.56 11.03
CA ARG A 68 -5.97 10.76 11.89
C ARG A 68 -5.73 12.04 11.09
N THR A 69 -4.86 12.01 10.08
CA THR A 69 -4.54 13.18 9.26
C THR A 69 -5.70 13.54 8.33
N LEU A 70 -6.31 12.56 7.67
CA LEU A 70 -7.34 12.76 6.66
C LEU A 70 -8.76 12.84 7.25
N GLY A 71 -8.94 12.40 8.50
CA GLY A 71 -10.26 12.18 9.09
C GLY A 71 -11.05 11.09 8.35
N SER A 72 -10.38 10.11 7.77
CA SER A 72 -10.96 9.01 6.99
C SER A 72 -11.06 7.73 7.81
N LYS A 73 -12.02 6.85 7.48
CA LYS A 73 -12.05 5.48 8.01
C LYS A 73 -10.99 4.66 7.29
N VAL A 74 -10.01 4.13 8.02
CA VAL A 74 -9.00 3.22 7.46
C VAL A 74 -9.21 1.84 8.05
N ILE A 75 -9.32 0.83 7.18
CA ILE A 75 -9.51 -0.57 7.54
C ILE A 75 -8.20 -1.32 7.33
N ASN A 76 -7.80 -2.08 8.34
CA ASN A 76 -6.60 -2.90 8.28
C ASN A 76 -6.90 -4.31 7.78
N PHE A 77 -6.36 -4.65 6.61
CA PHE A 77 -6.32 -5.99 6.06
C PHE A 77 -4.88 -6.51 6.02
N SER A 78 -4.07 -6.13 7.01
CA SER A 78 -2.64 -6.47 7.09
C SER A 78 -2.35 -7.29 8.34
N ARG A 79 -1.29 -8.10 8.27
CA ARG A 79 -0.82 -8.93 9.40
C ARG A 79 0.66 -9.26 9.22
N GLY A 80 1.38 -9.44 10.32
CA GLY A 80 2.78 -9.88 10.31
C GLY A 80 3.02 -11.13 9.47
N GLY A 81 4.12 -11.17 8.71
CA GLY A 81 4.51 -12.29 7.86
C GLY A 81 3.63 -12.53 6.62
N MET A 82 2.70 -11.62 6.28
CA MET A 82 1.76 -11.82 5.18
C MET A 82 2.47 -11.86 3.82
N THR A 83 2.08 -12.83 2.98
CA THR A 83 2.38 -12.93 1.55
C THR A 83 1.10 -12.77 0.73
N ALA A 84 1.21 -12.50 -0.57
CA ALA A 84 0.06 -12.43 -1.46
C ALA A 84 -0.69 -13.76 -1.52
N GLU A 85 0.03 -14.88 -1.52
CA GLU A 85 -0.53 -16.23 -1.44
C GLU A 85 -1.35 -16.43 -0.15
N CYS A 86 -0.73 -16.15 1.01
CA CYS A 86 -1.39 -16.31 2.31
C CYS A 86 -2.63 -15.41 2.42
N PHE A 87 -2.55 -14.19 1.89
CA PHE A 87 -3.70 -13.28 1.84
C PHE A 87 -4.86 -13.91 1.07
N VAL A 88 -4.64 -14.36 -0.14
CA VAL A 88 -5.69 -14.93 -1.01
C VAL A 88 -6.24 -16.24 -0.47
N LYS A 89 -5.35 -17.15 -0.04
CA LYS A 89 -5.77 -18.52 0.35
C LYS A 89 -6.42 -18.59 1.73
N THR A 90 -6.05 -17.68 2.67
CA THR A 90 -6.44 -17.89 4.08
C THR A 90 -6.90 -16.64 4.81
N PHE A 91 -6.40 -15.47 4.49
CA PHE A 91 -6.58 -14.29 5.34
C PHE A 91 -7.67 -13.35 4.86
N SER A 92 -7.86 -13.19 3.57
CA SER A 92 -8.84 -12.24 2.99
C SER A 92 -10.27 -12.46 3.51
N GLU A 93 -10.71 -13.72 3.62
CA GLU A 93 -12.01 -14.05 4.21
C GLU A 93 -12.04 -13.80 5.72
N LYS A 94 -10.98 -14.21 6.43
CA LYS A 94 -10.90 -14.06 7.89
C LYS A 94 -10.89 -12.61 8.36
N CYS A 95 -10.28 -11.72 7.59
CA CYS A 95 -10.24 -10.29 7.91
C CYS A 95 -11.44 -9.52 7.34
N GLY A 96 -12.38 -10.20 6.70
CA GLY A 96 -13.57 -9.58 6.12
C GLY A 96 -13.26 -8.66 4.94
N TYR A 97 -12.21 -8.96 4.14
CA TYR A 97 -11.80 -8.12 3.01
C TYR A 97 -12.91 -7.93 1.99
N TYR A 98 -13.76 -8.95 1.80
CA TYR A 98 -14.86 -8.93 0.83
C TYR A 98 -16.20 -8.57 1.47
N ASP A 99 -16.25 -8.37 2.79
CA ASP A 99 -17.48 -8.04 3.48
C ASP A 99 -17.97 -6.65 3.08
N ARG A 100 -19.26 -6.52 2.89
CA ARG A 100 -19.88 -5.31 2.37
C ARG A 100 -19.59 -4.07 3.22
N GLU A 101 -19.64 -4.21 4.54
CA GLU A 101 -19.34 -3.13 5.51
C GLU A 101 -17.89 -2.67 5.52
N ASN A 102 -16.99 -3.47 4.92
CA ASN A 102 -15.56 -3.22 4.84
C ASN A 102 -15.11 -2.75 3.44
N LEU A 103 -16.03 -2.62 2.48
CA LEU A 103 -15.67 -2.11 1.16
C LEU A 103 -15.23 -0.65 1.23
N CYS A 104 -14.13 -0.33 0.54
CA CYS A 104 -13.48 0.96 0.58
C CYS A 104 -13.46 1.64 -0.78
N GLN A 105 -13.37 2.98 -0.78
CA GLN A 105 -13.22 3.77 -2.01
C GLN A 105 -11.87 3.55 -2.68
N CYS A 106 -10.83 3.30 -1.87
CA CYS A 106 -9.53 2.88 -2.39
C CYS A 106 -8.86 1.84 -1.50
N TYR A 107 -7.91 1.12 -2.09
CA TYR A 107 -7.08 0.13 -1.44
C TYR A 107 -5.61 0.43 -1.70
N ILE A 108 -4.78 0.35 -0.66
CA ILE A 108 -3.33 0.45 -0.76
C ILE A 108 -2.77 -0.95 -0.51
N LEU A 109 -2.11 -1.51 -1.52
CA LEU A 109 -1.53 -2.85 -1.48
C LEU A 109 -0.02 -2.76 -1.30
N ALA A 110 0.48 -3.22 -0.16
CA ALA A 110 1.88 -3.16 0.25
C ALA A 110 2.39 -4.55 0.66
N LEU A 111 2.24 -5.53 -0.25
CA LEU A 111 2.76 -6.88 -0.13
C LEU A 111 4.01 -7.06 -1.01
N GLY A 112 4.86 -8.01 -0.65
CA GLY A 112 6.03 -8.37 -1.46
C GLY A 112 7.29 -8.63 -0.65
N VAL A 113 7.49 -7.98 0.48
CA VAL A 113 8.71 -8.16 1.32
C VAL A 113 8.90 -9.61 1.74
N ASN A 114 7.81 -10.30 2.08
CA ASN A 114 7.80 -11.72 2.46
C ASN A 114 7.68 -12.66 1.24
N ASP A 115 7.19 -12.16 0.10
CA ASP A 115 7.00 -12.95 -1.12
C ASP A 115 8.30 -13.15 -1.90
N ILE A 116 9.25 -12.21 -1.80
CA ILE A 116 10.46 -12.23 -2.62
C ILE A 116 11.29 -13.52 -2.41
N GLY A 117 11.51 -13.97 -1.16
CA GLY A 117 12.25 -15.17 -0.84
C GLY A 117 13.59 -15.27 -1.59
N ASP A 118 13.78 -16.34 -2.34
CA ASP A 118 14.88 -16.56 -3.28
C ASP A 118 14.54 -16.14 -4.73
N GLY A 119 13.33 -15.65 -4.96
CA GLY A 119 12.80 -15.19 -6.25
C GLY A 119 12.05 -16.26 -7.05
N SER A 120 12.03 -17.51 -6.59
CA SER A 120 11.42 -18.63 -7.34
C SER A 120 9.90 -18.49 -7.49
N HIS A 121 9.23 -17.87 -6.51
CA HIS A 121 7.78 -17.68 -6.47
C HIS A 121 7.30 -16.32 -6.98
N LEU A 122 8.18 -15.44 -7.48
CA LEU A 122 7.74 -14.14 -7.99
C LEU A 122 6.87 -14.26 -9.26
N GLY A 123 7.19 -15.24 -10.12
CA GLY A 123 6.49 -15.42 -11.39
C GLY A 123 6.82 -14.36 -12.43
N THR A 124 5.91 -14.19 -13.37
CA THR A 124 6.00 -13.27 -14.51
C THR A 124 4.69 -12.52 -14.74
N LEU A 125 4.68 -11.55 -15.65
CA LEU A 125 3.47 -10.83 -16.04
C LEU A 125 2.42 -11.74 -16.73
N ASP A 126 2.84 -12.86 -17.31
CA ASP A 126 1.93 -13.82 -17.94
C ASP A 126 1.08 -14.59 -16.92
N ASP A 127 1.55 -14.68 -15.67
CA ASP A 127 0.82 -15.36 -14.60
C ASP A 127 -0.37 -14.55 -14.06
N MET A 128 -0.45 -13.27 -14.41
CA MET A 128 -1.50 -12.38 -13.92
C MET A 128 -2.90 -12.84 -14.31
N GLY A 129 -3.75 -13.06 -13.31
CA GLY A 129 -5.14 -13.51 -13.49
C GLY A 129 -5.25 -15.00 -13.83
N THR A 130 -4.17 -15.77 -13.69
CA THR A 130 -4.13 -17.23 -13.84
C THR A 130 -4.32 -17.94 -12.50
N GLY A 131 -4.27 -19.28 -12.52
CA GLY A 131 -4.25 -20.11 -11.31
C GLY A 131 -2.84 -20.53 -10.87
N GLU A 132 -1.79 -19.93 -11.44
CA GLU A 132 -0.41 -20.26 -11.11
C GLU A 132 -0.06 -19.94 -9.65
N ASP A 133 0.88 -20.68 -9.09
CA ASP A 133 1.32 -20.55 -7.69
C ASP A 133 2.46 -19.52 -7.59
N THR A 134 2.19 -18.26 -7.99
CA THR A 134 3.17 -17.19 -8.04
C THR A 134 2.64 -15.90 -7.40
N PHE A 135 3.58 -15.05 -6.94
CA PHE A 135 3.23 -13.71 -6.44
C PHE A 135 2.40 -12.92 -7.45
N ALA A 136 2.81 -12.90 -8.71
CA ALA A 136 2.11 -12.15 -9.76
C ALA A 136 0.65 -12.60 -9.93
N ALA A 137 0.40 -13.93 -9.87
CA ALA A 137 -0.94 -14.49 -9.93
C ALA A 137 -1.77 -14.11 -8.70
N TYR A 138 -1.24 -14.30 -7.48
CA TYR A 138 -1.97 -13.98 -6.25
C TYR A 138 -2.20 -12.48 -6.08
N TYR A 139 -1.18 -11.66 -6.32
CA TYR A 139 -1.32 -10.20 -6.18
C TYR A 139 -2.35 -9.64 -7.13
N SER A 140 -2.35 -10.07 -8.40
CA SER A 140 -3.37 -9.68 -9.36
C SER A 140 -4.77 -10.16 -8.96
N ARG A 141 -4.88 -11.34 -8.35
CA ARG A 141 -6.15 -11.90 -7.87
C ARG A 141 -6.77 -11.07 -6.76
N ILE A 142 -5.97 -10.50 -5.83
CA ILE A 142 -6.48 -9.56 -4.82
C ILE A 142 -7.26 -8.42 -5.47
N ILE A 143 -6.73 -7.86 -6.56
CA ILE A 143 -7.35 -6.77 -7.31
C ILE A 143 -8.59 -7.25 -8.07
N ILE A 144 -8.48 -8.37 -8.79
CA ILE A 144 -9.56 -8.93 -9.61
C ILE A 144 -10.79 -9.24 -8.74
N ASP A 145 -10.58 -9.96 -7.63
CA ASP A 145 -11.65 -10.39 -6.76
C ASP A 145 -12.35 -9.18 -6.09
N MET A 146 -11.57 -8.17 -5.65
CA MET A 146 -12.18 -6.95 -5.11
C MET A 146 -12.95 -6.18 -6.18
N LYS A 147 -12.44 -6.09 -7.42
CA LYS A 147 -13.13 -5.39 -8.50
C LYS A 147 -14.47 -6.03 -8.89
N ARG A 148 -14.68 -7.30 -8.59
CA ARG A 148 -16.02 -7.95 -8.79
C ARG A 148 -17.06 -7.36 -7.84
N ASN A 149 -16.65 -7.00 -6.62
CA ASN A 149 -17.52 -6.44 -5.58
C ASN A 149 -17.55 -4.90 -5.63
N ASN A 150 -16.45 -4.29 -6.07
CA ASN A 150 -16.24 -2.85 -6.08
C ASN A 150 -15.48 -2.40 -7.35
N PRO A 151 -16.12 -2.37 -8.52
CA PRO A 151 -15.46 -2.13 -9.80
C PRO A 151 -14.85 -0.73 -9.94
N ASN A 152 -15.31 0.25 -9.17
CA ASN A 152 -14.86 1.63 -9.21
C ASN A 152 -13.78 1.96 -8.17
N ALA A 153 -13.41 1.01 -7.32
CA ALA A 153 -12.33 1.22 -6.35
C ALA A 153 -11.02 1.60 -7.04
N LYS A 154 -10.29 2.51 -6.41
CA LYS A 154 -8.92 2.86 -6.81
C LYS A 154 -7.93 1.96 -6.06
N PHE A 155 -6.87 1.56 -6.73
CA PHE A 155 -5.81 0.72 -6.14
C PHE A 155 -4.48 1.43 -6.24
N PHE A 156 -3.79 1.54 -5.13
CA PHE A 156 -2.45 2.08 -5.03
C PHE A 156 -1.49 0.95 -4.67
N LEU A 157 -0.61 0.58 -5.60
CA LEU A 157 0.26 -0.59 -5.50
C LEU A 157 1.66 -0.13 -5.11
N MET A 158 2.11 -0.50 -3.93
CA MET A 158 3.38 -0.02 -3.39
C MET A 158 4.52 -0.95 -3.78
N THR A 159 5.61 -0.39 -4.33
CA THR A 159 6.87 -1.12 -4.50
C THR A 159 7.67 -1.14 -3.20
N ILE A 160 8.53 -2.15 -3.03
CA ILE A 160 9.43 -2.25 -1.88
C ILE A 160 10.45 -1.11 -1.94
N PRO A 161 10.65 -0.31 -0.87
CA PRO A 161 11.66 0.72 -0.84
C PRO A 161 13.07 0.17 -1.08
N LYS A 162 13.96 0.96 -1.67
CA LYS A 162 15.37 0.60 -1.79
C LYS A 162 16.01 0.50 -0.41
N SER A 163 16.80 -0.53 -0.17
CA SER A 163 17.51 -0.73 1.09
C SER A 163 19.02 -0.94 0.86
N ASP A 164 19.77 -1.09 1.94
CA ASP A 164 21.19 -1.48 1.95
C ASP A 164 21.39 -3.00 1.81
N ALA A 165 20.40 -3.69 1.24
CA ALA A 165 20.49 -5.12 0.96
C ALA A 165 21.58 -5.42 -0.07
N ASP A 166 22.05 -6.68 -0.08
CA ASP A 166 22.99 -7.16 -1.08
C ASP A 166 22.41 -7.09 -2.50
N GLU A 167 23.29 -7.24 -3.49
CA GLU A 167 22.91 -7.14 -4.90
C GLU A 167 21.86 -8.17 -5.32
N LYS A 168 21.93 -9.40 -4.78
CA LYS A 168 20.95 -10.45 -5.08
C LYS A 168 19.55 -10.03 -4.62
N ARG A 169 19.42 -9.56 -3.37
CA ARG A 169 18.16 -9.09 -2.83
C ARG A 169 17.66 -7.83 -3.58
N SER A 170 18.55 -6.89 -3.88
CA SER A 170 18.20 -5.69 -4.64
C SER A 170 17.66 -6.04 -6.03
N THR A 171 18.25 -7.00 -6.75
CA THR A 171 17.75 -7.48 -8.05
C THR A 171 16.35 -8.09 -7.95
N LEU A 172 16.06 -8.83 -6.88
CA LEU A 172 14.72 -9.39 -6.66
C LEU A 172 13.68 -8.32 -6.33
N GLU A 173 14.07 -7.29 -5.60
CA GLU A 173 13.21 -6.13 -5.32
C GLU A 173 12.94 -5.30 -6.59
N ASP A 174 13.90 -5.20 -7.52
CA ASP A 174 13.70 -4.58 -8.83
C ASP A 174 12.71 -5.41 -9.67
N LYS A 175 12.86 -6.74 -9.69
CA LYS A 175 11.90 -7.63 -10.36
C LYS A 175 10.49 -7.53 -9.77
N HIS A 176 10.37 -7.43 -8.43
CA HIS A 176 9.08 -7.18 -7.79
C HIS A 176 8.48 -5.85 -8.27
N ALA A 177 9.27 -4.77 -8.34
CA ALA A 177 8.79 -3.48 -8.83
C ALA A 177 8.30 -3.56 -10.28
N GLU A 178 9.00 -4.27 -11.16
CA GLU A 178 8.56 -4.51 -12.55
C GLU A 178 7.20 -5.21 -12.62
N LEU A 179 6.98 -6.23 -11.77
CA LEU A 179 5.68 -6.91 -11.67
C LEU A 179 4.58 -5.95 -11.20
N ILE A 180 4.83 -5.12 -10.19
CA ILE A 180 3.88 -4.11 -9.70
C ILE A 180 3.49 -3.14 -10.81
N TYR A 181 4.46 -2.66 -11.60
CA TYR A 181 4.18 -1.78 -12.74
C TYR A 181 3.32 -2.47 -13.81
N GLY A 182 3.67 -3.69 -14.20
CA GLY A 182 2.88 -4.43 -15.20
C GLY A 182 1.46 -4.74 -14.72
N ILE A 183 1.27 -5.04 -13.43
CA ILE A 183 -0.05 -5.24 -12.84
C ILE A 183 -0.86 -3.93 -12.88
N ALA A 184 -0.24 -2.81 -12.52
CA ALA A 184 -0.92 -1.51 -12.55
C ALA A 184 -1.34 -1.10 -13.96
N GLU A 185 -0.51 -1.38 -14.96
CA GLU A 185 -0.81 -1.10 -16.37
C GLU A 185 -1.96 -1.96 -16.90
N LYS A 186 -2.02 -3.23 -16.47
CA LYS A 186 -3.05 -4.17 -16.95
C LYS A 186 -4.45 -3.87 -16.41
N TYR A 187 -4.56 -3.36 -15.19
CA TYR A 187 -5.86 -3.19 -14.53
C TYR A 187 -6.24 -1.71 -14.37
N LYS A 188 -7.43 -1.34 -14.88
CA LYS A 188 -7.97 0.02 -14.75
C LYS A 188 -8.05 0.44 -13.27
N ASN A 189 -7.87 1.75 -13.00
CA ASN A 189 -7.89 2.32 -11.65
C ASN A 189 -6.79 1.79 -10.72
N CYS A 190 -5.66 1.35 -11.27
CA CYS A 190 -4.49 0.93 -10.52
C CYS A 190 -3.34 1.91 -10.78
N TYR A 191 -2.67 2.33 -9.72
CA TYR A 191 -1.58 3.32 -9.74
C TYR A 191 -0.42 2.81 -8.90
N VAL A 192 0.81 3.11 -9.30
CA VAL A 192 2.01 2.67 -8.55
C VAL A 192 2.45 3.74 -7.56
N LEU A 193 2.64 3.36 -6.32
CA LEU A 193 3.41 4.10 -5.33
C LEU A 193 4.86 3.58 -5.40
N ASP A 194 5.66 4.14 -6.28
CA ASP A 194 7.03 3.67 -6.52
C ASP A 194 7.99 4.15 -5.42
N PHE A 195 7.93 3.50 -4.28
CA PHE A 195 8.83 3.75 -3.17
C PHE A 195 10.25 3.27 -3.47
N ARG A 196 10.42 2.29 -4.37
CA ARG A 196 11.73 1.84 -4.83
C ARG A 196 12.55 2.97 -5.42
N LYS A 197 11.89 3.86 -6.16
CA LYS A 197 12.54 4.95 -6.89
C LYS A 197 12.57 6.27 -6.14
N TYR A 198 11.52 6.58 -5.39
CA TYR A 198 11.30 7.92 -4.86
C TYR A 198 11.34 8.04 -3.34
N ALA A 199 11.16 6.95 -2.59
CA ALA A 199 11.35 7.00 -1.14
C ALA A 199 12.84 7.11 -0.77
N PRO A 200 13.15 7.57 0.45
CA PRO A 200 14.51 7.49 0.98
C PRO A 200 15.05 6.05 0.92
N VAL A 201 16.35 5.89 0.78
CA VAL A 201 16.99 4.57 0.90
C VAL A 201 16.91 4.13 2.36
N TYR A 202 16.43 2.91 2.60
CA TYR A 202 16.35 2.32 3.96
C TYR A 202 17.71 1.72 4.34
N ASP A 203 18.72 2.61 4.40
CA ASP A 203 20.09 2.31 4.80
C ASP A 203 20.28 2.34 6.32
N ALA A 204 21.53 2.24 6.78
CA ALA A 204 21.87 2.25 8.18
C ALA A 204 21.45 3.57 8.89
N GLU A 205 21.47 4.70 8.21
CA GLU A 205 21.03 5.98 8.77
C GLU A 205 19.52 6.02 8.93
N PHE A 206 18.78 5.63 7.89
CA PHE A 206 17.32 5.52 7.94
C PHE A 206 16.88 4.55 9.05
N LYS A 207 17.49 3.36 9.11
CA LYS A 207 17.18 2.34 10.12
C LYS A 207 17.44 2.84 11.54
N ARG A 208 18.55 3.55 11.77
CA ARG A 208 18.86 4.13 13.09
C ARG A 208 17.78 5.10 13.58
N ASN A 209 17.16 5.85 12.69
CA ASN A 209 16.20 6.89 13.05
C ASN A 209 14.75 6.40 13.05
N PHE A 210 14.41 5.45 12.16
CA PHE A 210 13.02 5.07 11.85
C PHE A 210 12.68 3.60 12.07
N TYR A 211 13.64 2.80 12.52
CA TYR A 211 13.41 1.41 12.86
C TYR A 211 13.58 1.16 14.35
N LEU A 212 12.87 0.16 14.85
CA LEU A 212 13.10 -0.50 16.12
C LEU A 212 13.40 -1.96 15.77
N ARG A 213 14.69 -2.33 15.71
CA ARG A 213 15.18 -3.63 15.24
C ARG A 213 14.83 -3.88 13.77
N GLY A 214 14.03 -4.92 13.46
CA GLY A 214 13.64 -5.31 12.09
C GLY A 214 12.43 -4.58 11.53
N HIS A 215 11.70 -3.81 12.34
CA HIS A 215 10.47 -3.13 11.96
C HIS A 215 10.54 -1.62 12.18
N LEU A 216 9.60 -0.88 11.60
CA LEU A 216 9.50 0.56 11.78
C LEU A 216 9.20 0.92 13.25
N ASN A 217 9.78 2.00 13.72
CA ASN A 217 9.38 2.63 14.98
C ASN A 217 8.20 3.60 14.74
N PRO A 218 7.60 4.21 15.78
CA PRO A 218 6.46 5.13 15.60
C PRO A 218 6.74 6.27 14.63
N ALA A 219 7.96 6.82 14.62
CA ALA A 219 8.34 7.89 13.69
C ALA A 219 8.44 7.37 12.24
N GLY A 220 8.92 6.13 12.03
CA GLY A 220 8.98 5.47 10.75
C GLY A 220 7.59 5.22 10.17
N TYR A 221 6.64 4.76 10.98
CA TYR A 221 5.24 4.61 10.56
C TYR A 221 4.59 5.96 10.20
N ALA A 222 4.84 7.00 11.00
CA ALA A 222 4.34 8.34 10.70
C ALA A 222 4.95 8.92 9.41
N LEU A 223 6.25 8.70 9.16
CA LEU A 223 6.92 9.09 7.92
C LEU A 223 6.34 8.35 6.73
N THR A 224 6.14 7.03 6.83
CA THR A 224 5.53 6.22 5.77
C THR A 224 4.14 6.74 5.41
N ALA A 225 3.30 7.06 6.41
CA ALA A 225 1.99 7.66 6.18
C ALA A 225 2.06 8.96 5.38
N LYS A 226 2.99 9.85 5.73
CA LYS A 226 3.20 11.12 5.01
C LYS A 226 3.63 10.87 3.56
N MET A 227 4.54 9.95 3.32
CA MET A 227 4.99 9.61 1.97
C MET A 227 3.85 9.00 1.13
N VAL A 228 3.05 8.10 1.70
CA VAL A 228 1.90 7.50 1.02
C VAL A 228 0.89 8.57 0.62
N MET A 229 0.50 9.44 1.55
CA MET A 229 -0.44 10.53 1.27
C MET A 229 0.09 11.50 0.22
N ALA A 230 1.35 11.89 0.32
CA ALA A 230 1.99 12.79 -0.65
C ALA A 230 2.04 12.18 -2.05
N TYR A 231 2.34 10.89 -2.15
CA TYR A 231 2.37 10.20 -3.44
C TYR A 231 0.97 10.08 -4.05
N ILE A 232 -0.04 9.74 -3.25
CA ILE A 232 -1.43 9.69 -3.71
C ILE A 232 -1.90 11.08 -4.17
N ASP A 233 -1.58 12.14 -3.41
CA ASP A 233 -1.83 13.52 -3.81
C ASP A 233 -1.19 13.85 -5.17
N TYR A 234 0.08 13.50 -5.35
CA TYR A 234 0.79 13.66 -6.62
C TYR A 234 0.09 12.93 -7.78
N ILE A 235 -0.33 11.66 -7.58
CA ILE A 235 -1.04 10.88 -8.60
C ILE A 235 -2.35 11.56 -8.99
N ILE A 236 -3.12 12.04 -8.02
CA ILE A 236 -4.40 12.73 -8.27
C ILE A 236 -4.18 14.01 -9.07
N ARG A 237 -3.18 14.82 -8.70
CA ARG A 237 -2.86 16.07 -9.39
C ARG A 237 -2.35 15.84 -10.82
N ASN A 238 -1.74 14.70 -11.10
CA ASN A 238 -1.27 14.33 -12.45
C ASN A 238 -2.36 13.65 -13.30
N ASN A 239 -3.40 13.09 -12.69
CA ASN A 239 -4.46 12.34 -13.36
C ASN A 239 -5.86 12.82 -12.93
N PRO A 240 -6.17 14.12 -12.99
CA PRO A 240 -7.40 14.67 -12.42
C PRO A 240 -8.65 14.06 -13.05
N GLU A 241 -8.60 13.63 -14.29
CA GLU A 241 -9.69 13.00 -15.00
C GLU A 241 -10.13 11.67 -14.36
N ASP A 242 -9.16 10.89 -13.88
CA ASP A 242 -9.42 9.60 -13.25
C ASP A 242 -10.09 9.75 -11.88
N PHE A 243 -9.95 10.91 -11.25
CA PHE A 243 -10.44 11.21 -9.90
C PHE A 243 -11.60 12.21 -9.87
N ARG A 244 -12.20 12.52 -11.03
CA ARG A 244 -13.42 13.36 -11.09
C ARG A 244 -14.53 12.81 -10.24
N GLN A 245 -14.61 11.49 -10.10
CA GLN A 245 -15.57 10.80 -9.28
C GLN A 245 -14.90 9.67 -8.51
N VAL A 246 -15.14 9.61 -7.21
CA VAL A 246 -14.91 8.44 -6.37
C VAL A 246 -16.26 7.89 -5.96
N GLY A 247 -16.40 6.56 -5.96
CA GLY A 247 -17.63 5.90 -5.53
C GLY A 247 -17.96 6.24 -4.07
N PHE A 248 -19.22 6.14 -3.70
CA PHE A 248 -19.66 6.38 -2.32
C PHE A 248 -19.65 5.12 -1.45
N ILE A 249 -19.19 3.99 -1.98
CA ILE A 249 -19.14 2.72 -1.26
C ILE A 249 -18.37 2.87 0.06
N GLY A 250 -18.85 2.24 1.10
CA GLY A 250 -18.29 2.39 2.45
C GLY A 250 -18.62 3.71 3.14
N THR A 251 -19.44 4.56 2.54
CA THR A 251 -19.94 5.82 3.13
C THR A 251 -21.44 5.78 3.39
N GLN A 252 -21.92 6.70 4.25
CA GLN A 252 -23.37 6.84 4.53
C GLN A 252 -24.22 7.24 3.31
N TYR A 253 -23.59 7.68 2.23
CA TYR A 253 -24.27 8.12 0.99
C TYR A 253 -24.35 7.01 -0.06
N TYR A 254 -23.85 5.82 0.24
CA TYR A 254 -23.91 4.72 -0.69
C TYR A 254 -25.33 4.16 -0.79
N ASP A 255 -25.88 4.18 -1.99
CA ASP A 255 -27.15 3.56 -2.31
C ASP A 255 -26.97 2.59 -3.51
N GLU A 256 -27.32 1.33 -3.31
CA GLU A 256 -27.20 0.28 -4.34
C GLU A 256 -28.06 0.52 -5.57
N ASN A 257 -29.15 1.30 -5.43
CA ASN A 257 -30.05 1.62 -6.53
C ASN A 257 -29.46 2.64 -7.50
N TYR A 258 -28.40 3.34 -7.11
CA TYR A 258 -27.66 4.29 -7.96
C TYR A 258 -26.27 3.70 -8.32
N LYS A 259 -26.26 2.71 -9.20
CA LYS A 259 -25.03 2.11 -9.76
C LYS A 259 -24.59 2.85 -11.01
#